data_634eeaf56a025b63c5f05e9dac90e93e
#
_entry.id   634eeaf56a025b63c5f05e9dac90e93e
#
_cell.length_a   1.000
_cell.length_b   1.000
_cell.length_c   1.000
_cell.angle_alpha   90.00
_cell.angle_beta   90.00
_cell.angle_gamma   90.00
#
_symmetry.space_group_name_H-M   'P 1'
#
loop_
_entity.id
_entity.type
_entity.pdbx_description
1 polymer ?
#
loop_
_entity_poly.entity_id
_entity_poly.type
_entity_poly.pdbx_seq_one_letter_code
_entity_poly.pdbx_strand_id
1 'polypeptide(L)'
;MNPPQTPHQPLTPEQQVAWTAALDLAQSCEVDARHAQQVTRLSLRLFDLFADLHQLGSQERFWLQCAAVLHDIGWLEGWKGHHKATLQIILNTNLLPFDARTRLIIGSIARYHRRALPSQKHDHFAALSAAEQQMVSQLAALLRIADGLDRLHQNTIADLEAQIGEKKVTLRCSVLTRPSAEATAALDKADLFEQVFNRKLKLTWKLVA
;
A
#
# COMPACT_ATOMS: atom_id res chain seq x y z
N MET A 1 22.22 14.92 1.29
CA MET A 1 22.59 13.64 1.93
C MET A 1 21.38 12.73 1.82
N ASN A 2 21.51 11.56 1.21
CA ASN A 2 20.46 10.54 1.26
C ASN A 2 20.35 10.07 2.71
N PRO A 3 19.15 9.94 3.29
CA PRO A 3 19.00 9.31 4.58
C PRO A 3 19.57 7.88 4.51
N PRO A 4 20.20 7.39 5.58
CA PRO A 4 20.72 6.04 5.60
C PRO A 4 19.55 5.07 5.29
N GLN A 5 19.74 4.23 4.28
CA GLN A 5 18.83 3.13 4.03
C GLN A 5 18.89 2.22 5.25
N THR A 6 17.80 2.17 6.01
CA THR A 6 17.67 1.20 7.10
C THR A 6 17.84 -0.17 6.45
N PRO A 7 18.80 -1.01 6.88
CA PRO A 7 18.97 -2.33 6.30
C PRO A 7 17.65 -3.08 6.48
N HIS A 8 17.10 -3.59 5.38
CA HIS A 8 15.88 -4.40 5.41
C HIS A 8 16.13 -5.60 6.33
N GLN A 9 15.48 -5.63 7.47
CA GLN A 9 15.49 -6.82 8.30
C GLN A 9 14.89 -7.98 7.47
N PRO A 10 15.58 -9.11 7.36
CA PRO A 10 15.02 -10.27 6.70
C PRO A 10 13.72 -10.69 7.40
N LEU A 11 12.78 -11.23 6.64
CA LEU A 11 11.55 -11.77 7.19
C LEU A 11 11.87 -12.90 8.17
N THR A 12 11.12 -12.97 9.28
CA THR A 12 11.19 -14.14 10.15
C THR A 12 10.69 -15.40 9.43
N PRO A 13 11.01 -16.61 9.91
CA PRO A 13 10.50 -17.84 9.31
C PRO A 13 8.97 -17.85 9.19
N GLU A 14 8.24 -17.36 10.19
CA GLU A 14 6.78 -17.26 10.19
C GLU A 14 6.29 -16.24 9.15
N GLN A 15 6.95 -15.10 9.05
CA GLN A 15 6.65 -14.09 8.04
C GLN A 15 6.95 -14.61 6.62
N GLN A 16 8.00 -15.42 6.45
CA GLN A 16 8.31 -16.03 5.16
C GLN A 16 7.22 -17.01 4.71
N VAL A 17 6.72 -17.84 5.63
CA VAL A 17 5.58 -18.74 5.36
C VAL A 17 4.34 -17.93 4.98
N ALA A 18 4.03 -16.89 5.73
CA ALA A 18 2.86 -16.05 5.49
C ALA A 18 2.99 -15.25 4.19
N TRP A 19 4.18 -14.80 3.85
CA TRP A 19 4.46 -14.13 2.57
C TRP A 19 4.25 -15.06 1.37
N THR A 20 4.79 -16.29 1.45
CA THR A 20 4.58 -17.30 0.42
C THR A 20 3.09 -17.57 0.22
N ALA A 21 2.34 -17.78 1.31
CA ALA A 21 0.89 -17.98 1.23
C ALA A 21 0.14 -16.78 0.61
N ALA A 22 0.58 -15.55 0.87
CA ALA A 22 -0.01 -14.36 0.25
C ALA A 22 0.26 -14.30 -1.27
N LEU A 23 1.47 -14.69 -1.71
CA LEU A 23 1.80 -14.79 -3.13
C LEU A 23 0.97 -15.89 -3.82
N ASP A 24 0.84 -17.06 -3.21
CA ASP A 24 0.06 -18.18 -3.76
C ASP A 24 -1.42 -17.80 -3.89
N LEU A 25 -1.98 -17.10 -2.89
CA LEU A 25 -3.34 -16.57 -2.94
C LEU A 25 -3.51 -15.55 -4.08
N ALA A 26 -2.59 -14.59 -4.21
CA ALA A 26 -2.63 -13.61 -5.29
C ALA A 26 -2.56 -14.30 -6.67
N GLN A 27 -1.69 -15.31 -6.82
CA GLN A 27 -1.59 -16.09 -8.04
C GLN A 27 -2.87 -16.88 -8.34
N SER A 28 -3.48 -17.51 -7.33
CA SER A 28 -4.72 -18.27 -7.50
C SER A 28 -5.92 -17.39 -7.88
N CYS A 29 -5.84 -16.09 -7.57
CA CYS A 29 -6.81 -15.08 -7.94
C CYS A 29 -6.51 -14.40 -9.29
N GLU A 30 -5.55 -14.89 -10.06
CA GLU A 30 -5.16 -14.37 -11.38
C GLU A 30 -4.85 -12.85 -11.39
N VAL A 31 -4.30 -12.33 -10.28
CA VAL A 31 -3.91 -10.92 -10.17
C VAL A 31 -2.81 -10.61 -11.19
N ASP A 32 -2.83 -9.41 -11.77
CA ASP A 32 -1.70 -8.91 -12.55
C ASP A 32 -0.42 -8.88 -11.69
N ALA A 33 0.40 -9.91 -11.84
CA ALA A 33 1.59 -10.11 -11.02
C ALA A 33 2.60 -8.94 -11.15
N ARG A 34 2.70 -8.32 -12.34
CA ARG A 34 3.62 -7.19 -12.56
C ARG A 34 3.16 -5.96 -11.79
N HIS A 35 1.87 -5.66 -11.87
CA HIS A 35 1.25 -4.56 -11.12
C HIS A 35 1.37 -4.82 -9.61
N ALA A 36 0.96 -5.99 -9.13
CA ALA A 36 1.03 -6.32 -7.70
C ALA A 36 2.46 -6.23 -7.14
N GLN A 37 3.47 -6.70 -7.88
CA GLN A 37 4.89 -6.57 -7.50
C GLN A 37 5.34 -5.10 -7.46
N GLN A 38 4.98 -4.31 -8.46
CA GLN A 38 5.34 -2.89 -8.52
C GLN A 38 4.68 -2.11 -7.38
N VAL A 39 3.39 -2.31 -7.16
CA VAL A 39 2.66 -1.66 -6.06
C VAL A 39 3.25 -2.07 -4.71
N THR A 40 3.59 -3.34 -4.52
CA THR A 40 4.26 -3.80 -3.29
C THR A 40 5.61 -3.09 -3.11
N ARG A 41 6.45 -3.07 -4.13
CA ARG A 41 7.76 -2.39 -4.09
C ARG A 41 7.62 -0.90 -3.76
N LEU A 42 6.70 -0.21 -4.43
CA LEU A 42 6.46 1.23 -4.22
C LEU A 42 5.88 1.50 -2.83
N SER A 43 4.96 0.65 -2.33
CA SER A 43 4.40 0.76 -0.98
C SER A 43 5.48 0.65 0.09
N LEU A 44 6.38 -0.32 -0.03
CA LEU A 44 7.48 -0.51 0.91
C LEU A 44 8.49 0.64 0.81
N ARG A 45 8.77 1.12 -0.40
CA ARG A 45 9.64 2.30 -0.57
C ARG A 45 9.05 3.55 0.08
N LEU A 46 7.74 3.78 -0.08
CA LEU A 46 7.05 4.88 0.61
C LEU A 46 7.07 4.70 2.13
N PHE A 47 6.86 3.49 2.62
CA PHE A 47 6.97 3.18 4.04
C PHE A 47 8.35 3.59 4.57
N ASP A 48 9.42 3.14 3.94
CA ASP A 48 10.79 3.44 4.38
C ASP A 48 11.12 4.94 4.29
N LEU A 49 10.63 5.64 3.24
CA LEU A 49 10.83 7.08 3.07
C LEU A 49 10.07 7.94 4.09
N PHE A 50 8.96 7.45 4.61
CA PHE A 50 8.10 8.19 5.55
C PHE A 50 8.17 7.66 7.00
N ALA A 51 9.24 6.92 7.34
CA ALA A 51 9.43 6.36 8.68
C ALA A 51 9.31 7.43 9.79
N ASP A 52 9.87 8.63 9.58
CA ASP A 52 9.77 9.74 10.50
C ASP A 52 8.35 10.32 10.65
N LEU A 53 7.46 10.05 9.69
CA LEU A 53 6.06 10.52 9.75
C LEU A 53 5.15 9.53 10.44
N HIS A 54 5.27 8.23 10.14
CA HIS A 54 4.35 7.23 10.65
C HIS A 54 4.84 6.57 11.95
N GLN A 55 6.15 6.51 12.22
CA GLN A 55 6.75 5.91 13.42
C GLN A 55 6.35 4.43 13.63
N LEU A 56 6.04 3.71 12.54
CA LEU A 56 5.66 2.29 12.55
C LEU A 56 6.89 1.39 12.39
N GLY A 57 6.77 0.14 12.82
CA GLY A 57 7.86 -0.81 12.85
C GLY A 57 7.84 -1.85 11.71
N SER A 58 8.68 -2.88 11.88
CA SER A 58 8.85 -3.94 10.89
C SER A 58 7.59 -4.81 10.72
N GLN A 59 6.79 -4.95 11.77
CA GLN A 59 5.55 -5.72 11.71
C GLN A 59 4.50 -5.03 10.83
N GLU A 60 4.32 -3.73 10.98
CA GLU A 60 3.39 -2.94 10.17
C GLU A 60 3.88 -2.86 8.71
N ARG A 61 5.19 -2.79 8.51
CA ARG A 61 5.81 -2.88 7.18
C ARG A 61 5.47 -4.21 6.50
N PHE A 62 5.51 -5.32 7.24
CA PHE A 62 5.13 -6.64 6.73
C PHE A 62 3.63 -6.73 6.42
N TRP A 63 2.75 -6.16 7.25
CA TRP A 63 1.32 -6.09 6.94
C TRP A 63 1.03 -5.27 5.69
N LEU A 64 1.74 -4.15 5.49
CA LEU A 64 1.63 -3.38 4.25
C LEU A 64 2.08 -4.20 3.03
N GLN A 65 3.17 -4.97 3.16
CA GLN A 65 3.66 -5.86 2.11
C GLN A 65 2.59 -6.87 1.69
N CYS A 66 1.98 -7.55 2.65
CA CYS A 66 0.89 -8.50 2.39
C CYS A 66 -0.35 -7.82 1.82
N ALA A 67 -0.75 -6.66 2.35
CA ALA A 67 -1.89 -5.92 1.84
C ALA A 67 -1.67 -5.44 0.40
N ALA A 68 -0.45 -5.04 0.07
CA ALA A 68 -0.11 -4.54 -1.26
C ALA A 68 -0.14 -5.65 -2.33
N VAL A 69 0.38 -6.85 -2.05
CA VAL A 69 0.29 -7.96 -3.01
C VAL A 69 -1.13 -8.49 -3.18
N LEU A 70 -1.97 -8.32 -2.15
CA LEU A 70 -3.35 -8.82 -2.14
C LEU A 70 -4.39 -7.76 -2.53
N HIS A 71 -4.03 -6.50 -2.79
CA HIS A 71 -4.99 -5.40 -2.87
C HIS A 71 -6.07 -5.60 -3.95
N ASP A 72 -5.75 -6.32 -5.01
CA ASP A 72 -6.62 -6.52 -6.18
C ASP A 72 -7.16 -7.95 -6.35
N ILE A 73 -6.98 -8.87 -5.37
CA ILE A 73 -7.49 -10.26 -5.47
C ILE A 73 -9.01 -10.35 -5.65
N GLY A 74 -9.74 -9.32 -5.29
CA GLY A 74 -11.19 -9.25 -5.47
C GLY A 74 -11.66 -9.02 -6.91
N TRP A 75 -10.75 -8.85 -7.89
CA TRP A 75 -11.11 -8.74 -9.31
C TRP A 75 -11.80 -10.00 -9.84
N LEU A 76 -11.56 -11.16 -9.24
CA LEU A 76 -12.29 -12.40 -9.56
C LEU A 76 -13.82 -12.24 -9.48
N GLU A 77 -14.30 -11.38 -8.57
CA GLU A 77 -15.74 -11.09 -8.41
C GLU A 77 -16.21 -9.95 -9.33
N GLY A 78 -15.34 -9.44 -10.22
CA GLY A 78 -15.63 -8.41 -11.20
C GLY A 78 -15.13 -7.03 -10.82
N TRP A 79 -15.06 -6.14 -11.83
CA TRP A 79 -14.53 -4.78 -11.70
C TRP A 79 -15.22 -3.92 -10.63
N LYS A 80 -16.53 -4.05 -10.50
CA LYS A 80 -17.33 -3.18 -9.64
C LYS A 80 -17.30 -3.70 -8.20
N GLY A 81 -16.56 -3.00 -7.34
CA GLY A 81 -16.53 -3.33 -5.92
C GLY A 81 -15.41 -4.29 -5.49
N HIS A 82 -14.45 -4.63 -6.38
CA HIS A 82 -13.37 -5.59 -6.08
C HIS A 82 -12.64 -5.32 -4.76
N HIS A 83 -12.42 -4.06 -4.39
CA HIS A 83 -11.82 -3.69 -3.10
C HIS A 83 -12.65 -4.16 -1.88
N LYS A 84 -13.98 -4.32 -2.01
CA LYS A 84 -14.83 -4.94 -0.97
C LYS A 84 -14.68 -6.46 -1.00
N ALA A 85 -14.66 -7.05 -2.18
CA ALA A 85 -14.42 -8.46 -2.38
C ALA A 85 -13.03 -8.87 -1.85
N THR A 86 -11.99 -8.08 -2.11
CA THR A 86 -10.64 -8.26 -1.54
C THR A 86 -10.69 -8.41 -0.01
N LEU A 87 -11.39 -7.51 0.69
CA LEU A 87 -11.55 -7.60 2.14
C LEU A 87 -12.20 -8.93 2.54
N GLN A 88 -13.31 -9.30 1.88
CA GLN A 88 -14.04 -10.54 2.22
C GLN A 88 -13.19 -11.79 1.95
N ILE A 89 -12.44 -11.84 0.87
CA ILE A 89 -11.53 -12.95 0.57
C ILE A 89 -10.46 -13.06 1.68
N ILE A 90 -9.80 -11.96 2.06
CA ILE A 90 -8.77 -11.96 3.11
C ILE A 90 -9.34 -12.40 4.46
N LEU A 91 -10.54 -11.96 4.81
CA LEU A 91 -11.17 -12.34 6.09
C LEU A 91 -11.55 -13.80 6.17
N ASN A 92 -12.03 -14.38 5.06
CA ASN A 92 -12.67 -15.71 5.06
C ASN A 92 -11.76 -16.83 4.53
N THR A 93 -10.61 -16.54 3.94
CA THR A 93 -9.71 -17.57 3.41
C THR A 93 -9.00 -18.32 4.54
N ASN A 94 -8.82 -19.63 4.35
CA ASN A 94 -7.99 -20.48 5.22
C ASN A 94 -6.53 -20.58 4.71
N LEU A 95 -6.22 -19.98 3.55
CA LEU A 95 -4.90 -20.07 2.92
C LEU A 95 -3.88 -19.16 3.59
N LEU A 96 -4.31 -18.07 4.23
CA LEU A 96 -3.41 -17.15 4.93
C LEU A 96 -3.21 -17.60 6.39
N PRO A 97 -1.95 -17.86 6.83
CA PRO A 97 -1.64 -18.29 8.19
C PRO A 97 -1.61 -17.10 9.17
N PHE A 98 -2.67 -16.30 9.16
CA PHE A 98 -2.88 -15.18 10.06
C PHE A 98 -4.08 -15.44 10.97
N ASP A 99 -4.02 -14.94 12.18
CA ASP A 99 -5.20 -14.87 13.04
C ASP A 99 -6.25 -13.89 12.50
N ALA A 100 -7.44 -13.94 13.07
CA ALA A 100 -8.57 -13.13 12.63
C ALA A 100 -8.26 -11.61 12.75
N ARG A 101 -7.49 -11.21 13.77
CA ARG A 101 -7.13 -9.79 13.97
C ARG A 101 -6.17 -9.29 12.91
N THR A 102 -5.15 -10.06 12.62
CA THR A 102 -4.17 -9.74 11.58
C THR A 102 -4.83 -9.71 10.20
N ARG A 103 -5.74 -10.65 9.89
CA ARG A 103 -6.52 -10.62 8.64
C ARG A 103 -7.38 -9.37 8.54
N LEU A 104 -8.00 -8.93 9.65
CA LEU A 104 -8.81 -7.72 9.68
C LEU A 104 -7.95 -6.47 9.38
N ILE A 105 -6.74 -6.39 9.94
CA ILE A 105 -5.79 -5.31 9.67
C ILE A 105 -5.37 -5.32 8.21
N ILE A 106 -4.83 -6.43 7.70
CA ILE A 106 -4.34 -6.54 6.31
C ILE A 106 -5.48 -6.30 5.31
N GLY A 107 -6.65 -6.91 5.56
CA GLY A 107 -7.82 -6.72 4.72
C GLY A 107 -8.33 -5.28 4.72
N SER A 108 -8.28 -4.59 5.85
CA SER A 108 -8.67 -3.17 5.93
C SER A 108 -7.69 -2.27 5.18
N ILE A 109 -6.38 -2.51 5.26
CA ILE A 109 -5.38 -1.78 4.48
C ILE A 109 -5.67 -1.98 2.98
N ALA A 110 -5.80 -3.23 2.52
CA ALA A 110 -6.10 -3.56 1.14
C ALA A 110 -7.43 -2.96 0.67
N ARG A 111 -8.49 -3.00 1.51
CA ARG A 111 -9.82 -2.44 1.22
C ARG A 111 -9.77 -0.95 0.88
N TYR A 112 -8.87 -0.19 1.51
CA TYR A 112 -8.80 1.26 1.35
C TYR A 112 -7.81 1.74 0.27
N HIS A 113 -7.26 0.85 -0.57
CA HIS A 113 -6.38 1.26 -1.68
C HIS A 113 -7.09 2.18 -2.69
N ARG A 114 -8.43 2.20 -2.72
CA ARG A 114 -9.24 3.05 -3.60
C ARG A 114 -10.62 3.38 -3.03
N ARG A 115 -11.31 4.33 -3.67
CA ARG A 115 -12.69 4.75 -3.33
C ARG A 115 -12.79 5.35 -1.94
N ALA A 116 -13.68 4.80 -1.10
CA ALA A 116 -13.99 5.34 0.22
C ALA A 116 -12.76 5.42 1.13
N LEU A 117 -12.69 6.46 1.92
CA LEU A 117 -11.72 6.63 3.00
C LEU A 117 -12.12 5.81 4.23
N PRO A 118 -11.17 5.50 5.15
CA PRO A 118 -11.47 4.90 6.44
C PRO A 118 -12.59 5.65 7.18
N SER A 119 -13.54 4.91 7.72
CA SER A 119 -14.70 5.52 8.40
C SER A 119 -15.28 4.58 9.45
N GLN A 120 -15.73 5.12 10.58
CA GLN A 120 -16.47 4.39 11.63
C GLN A 120 -17.79 3.77 11.12
N LYS A 121 -18.27 4.19 9.95
CA LYS A 121 -19.45 3.58 9.29
C LYS A 121 -19.13 2.23 8.62
N HIS A 122 -17.88 1.85 8.58
CA HIS A 122 -17.44 0.58 8.02
C HIS A 122 -17.15 -0.39 9.18
N ASP A 123 -17.96 -1.43 9.35
CA ASP A 123 -17.89 -2.37 10.48
C ASP A 123 -16.49 -2.93 10.72
N HIS A 124 -15.79 -3.34 9.64
CA HIS A 124 -14.42 -3.85 9.71
C HIS A 124 -13.43 -2.83 10.28
N PHE A 125 -13.63 -1.53 10.01
CA PHE A 125 -12.78 -0.46 10.53
C PHE A 125 -13.19 -0.07 11.96
N ALA A 126 -14.49 0.00 12.24
CA ALA A 126 -15.01 0.27 13.57
C ALA A 126 -14.63 -0.80 14.61
N ALA A 127 -14.41 -2.04 14.16
CA ALA A 127 -13.94 -3.14 15.00
C ALA A 127 -12.45 -3.03 15.41
N LEU A 128 -11.68 -2.14 14.78
CA LEU A 128 -10.27 -1.87 15.12
C LEU A 128 -10.19 -0.92 16.33
N SER A 129 -9.16 -1.06 17.16
CA SER A 129 -8.85 -0.07 18.20
C SER A 129 -8.42 1.26 17.58
N ALA A 130 -8.46 2.35 18.35
CA ALA A 130 -8.06 3.67 17.85
C ALA A 130 -6.61 3.70 17.29
N ALA A 131 -5.68 2.99 17.94
CA ALA A 131 -4.30 2.88 17.48
C ALA A 131 -4.21 2.13 16.14
N GLU A 132 -4.95 1.01 15.99
CA GLU A 132 -4.99 0.25 14.75
C GLU A 132 -5.71 1.00 13.63
N GLN A 133 -6.75 1.76 13.92
CA GLN A 133 -7.41 2.64 12.96
C GLN A 133 -6.46 3.70 12.40
N GLN A 134 -5.64 4.30 13.26
CA GLN A 134 -4.61 5.23 12.85
C GLN A 134 -3.56 4.54 11.97
N MET A 135 -3.01 3.43 12.41
CA MET A 135 -2.01 2.65 11.68
C MET A 135 -2.55 2.17 10.33
N VAL A 136 -3.76 1.59 10.26
CA VAL A 136 -4.41 1.17 9.01
C VAL A 136 -4.60 2.36 8.07
N SER A 137 -4.98 3.53 8.59
CA SER A 137 -5.14 4.74 7.77
C SER A 137 -3.81 5.21 7.18
N GLN A 138 -2.72 5.15 7.96
CA GLN A 138 -1.37 5.48 7.50
C GLN A 138 -0.92 4.52 6.39
N LEU A 139 -1.03 3.20 6.62
CA LEU A 139 -0.61 2.18 5.65
C LEU A 139 -1.46 2.21 4.37
N ALA A 140 -2.77 2.38 4.49
CA ALA A 140 -3.66 2.53 3.35
C ALA A 140 -3.34 3.80 2.53
N ALA A 141 -2.94 4.89 3.17
CA ALA A 141 -2.52 6.11 2.48
C ALA A 141 -1.30 5.86 1.59
N LEU A 142 -0.32 5.08 2.06
CA LEU A 142 0.85 4.71 1.29
C LEU A 142 0.49 3.79 0.12
N LEU A 143 -0.34 2.77 0.37
CA LEU A 143 -0.82 1.85 -0.67
C LEU A 143 -1.62 2.58 -1.76
N ARG A 144 -2.46 3.55 -1.41
CA ARG A 144 -3.21 4.38 -2.36
C ARG A 144 -2.31 5.13 -3.33
N ILE A 145 -1.22 5.74 -2.81
CA ILE A 145 -0.24 6.45 -3.64
C ILE A 145 0.49 5.45 -4.54
N ALA A 146 0.95 4.33 -4.00
CA ALA A 146 1.69 3.29 -4.75
C ALA A 146 0.86 2.74 -5.92
N ASP A 147 -0.40 2.39 -5.67
CA ASP A 147 -1.34 1.93 -6.70
C ASP A 147 -1.63 3.04 -7.74
N GLY A 148 -1.74 4.30 -7.31
CA GLY A 148 -1.88 5.43 -8.23
C GLY A 148 -0.65 5.65 -9.12
N LEU A 149 0.56 5.40 -8.61
CA LEU A 149 1.82 5.54 -9.34
C LEU A 149 2.03 4.45 -10.41
N ASP A 150 1.28 3.34 -10.36
CA ASP A 150 1.31 2.31 -11.40
C ASP A 150 -0.07 2.10 -12.06
N ARG A 151 -0.82 3.19 -12.19
CA ARG A 151 -2.21 3.18 -12.70
C ARG A 151 -2.41 2.48 -14.04
N LEU A 152 -1.42 2.56 -14.93
CA LEU A 152 -1.48 1.95 -16.27
C LEU A 152 -0.84 0.57 -16.32
N HIS A 153 -0.39 0.01 -15.19
CA HIS A 153 0.27 -1.30 -15.08
C HIS A 153 1.51 -1.42 -15.98
N GLN A 154 2.26 -0.33 -16.14
CA GLN A 154 3.41 -0.25 -17.05
C GLN A 154 4.76 -0.30 -16.34
N ASN A 155 4.77 -0.32 -14.99
CA ASN A 155 5.99 -0.35 -14.18
C ASN A 155 6.99 0.77 -14.53
N THR A 156 6.48 1.95 -14.85
CA THR A 156 7.30 3.08 -15.32
C THR A 156 8.15 3.73 -14.22
N ILE A 157 7.79 3.54 -12.96
CA ILE A 157 8.50 4.13 -11.81
C ILE A 157 9.68 3.24 -11.43
N ALA A 158 10.90 3.77 -11.61
CA ALA A 158 12.14 3.08 -11.25
C ALA A 158 12.48 3.22 -9.76
N ASP A 159 12.38 4.44 -9.19
CA ASP A 159 12.62 4.70 -7.75
C ASP A 159 11.88 5.93 -7.25
N LEU A 160 11.86 6.09 -5.93
CA LEU A 160 11.24 7.20 -5.22
C LEU A 160 12.24 7.83 -4.24
N GLU A 161 12.22 9.16 -4.16
CA GLU A 161 12.89 9.95 -3.13
C GLU A 161 11.87 10.91 -2.51
N ALA A 162 12.00 11.21 -1.22
CA ALA A 162 11.10 12.14 -0.55
C ALA A 162 11.84 13.29 0.10
N GLN A 163 11.26 14.48 0.01
CA GLN A 163 11.65 15.64 0.81
C GLN A 163 10.45 16.01 1.69
N ILE A 164 10.63 15.83 3.00
CA ILE A 164 9.60 16.03 4.00
C ILE A 164 9.79 17.43 4.61
N GLY A 165 8.78 18.29 4.42
CA GLY A 165 8.69 19.60 5.08
C GLY A 165 7.50 19.62 6.04
N GLU A 166 7.35 20.73 6.79
CA GLU A 166 6.31 20.87 7.80
C GLU A 166 4.88 20.79 7.23
N LYS A 167 4.63 21.43 6.08
CA LYS A 167 3.29 21.51 5.45
C LYS A 167 3.17 20.72 4.16
N LYS A 168 4.29 20.25 3.61
CA LYS A 168 4.33 19.63 2.29
C LYS A 168 5.37 18.52 2.25
N VAL A 169 5.02 17.45 1.57
CA VAL A 169 5.94 16.40 1.14
C VAL A 169 6.11 16.51 -0.38
N THR A 170 7.35 16.54 -0.84
CA THR A 170 7.66 16.43 -2.27
C THR A 170 8.23 15.05 -2.54
N LEU A 171 7.49 14.24 -3.29
CA LEU A 171 7.90 12.92 -3.74
C LEU A 171 8.48 13.07 -5.15
N ARG A 172 9.76 12.75 -5.30
CA ARG A 172 10.45 12.71 -6.59
C ARG A 172 10.43 11.29 -7.11
N CYS A 173 9.78 11.11 -8.27
CA CYS A 173 9.68 9.83 -8.93
C CYS A 173 10.72 9.76 -10.06
N SER A 174 11.66 8.81 -9.97
CA SER A 174 12.54 8.44 -11.07
C SER A 174 11.77 7.56 -12.04
N VAL A 175 11.67 7.94 -13.30
CA VAL A 175 10.80 7.29 -14.29
C VAL A 175 11.57 6.86 -15.53
N LEU A 176 11.21 5.70 -16.09
CA LEU A 176 11.75 5.16 -17.33
C LEU A 176 11.17 5.86 -18.57
N THR A 177 9.90 6.28 -18.47
CA THR A 177 9.18 7.03 -19.49
C THR A 177 8.43 8.18 -18.84
N ARG A 178 8.10 9.24 -19.59
CA ARG A 178 7.33 10.34 -19.04
C ARG A 178 5.94 9.85 -18.60
N PRO A 179 5.55 10.11 -17.35
CA PRO A 179 4.25 9.68 -16.85
C PRO A 179 3.14 10.48 -17.52
N SER A 180 2.04 9.82 -17.84
CA SER A 180 0.84 10.45 -18.39
C SER A 180 -0.30 10.46 -17.37
N ALA A 181 -0.85 9.29 -17.07
CA ALA A 181 -1.99 9.15 -16.18
C ALA A 181 -1.58 8.93 -14.70
N GLU A 182 -0.37 8.42 -14.43
CA GLU A 182 0.10 8.09 -13.08
C GLU A 182 0.22 9.33 -12.18
N ALA A 183 0.65 10.46 -12.78
CA ALA A 183 0.78 11.72 -12.04
C ALA A 183 -0.57 12.17 -11.46
N THR A 184 -1.60 12.17 -12.29
CA THR A 184 -2.96 12.55 -11.89
C THR A 184 -3.54 11.51 -10.93
N ALA A 185 -3.43 10.22 -11.26
CA ALA A 185 -4.02 9.15 -10.47
C ALA A 185 -3.43 9.05 -9.05
N ALA A 186 -2.12 9.24 -8.88
CA ALA A 186 -1.50 9.25 -7.56
C ALA A 186 -1.91 10.47 -6.73
N LEU A 187 -2.05 11.66 -7.35
CA LEU A 187 -2.54 12.86 -6.67
C LEU A 187 -4.03 12.76 -6.32
N ASP A 188 -4.85 12.20 -7.19
CA ASP A 188 -6.28 11.95 -6.92
C ASP A 188 -6.50 10.99 -5.74
N LYS A 189 -5.49 10.18 -5.42
CA LYS A 189 -5.47 9.25 -4.30
C LYS A 189 -4.72 9.76 -3.07
N ALA A 190 -4.18 10.97 -3.11
CA ALA A 190 -3.41 11.57 -2.02
C ALA A 190 -4.28 12.13 -0.89
N ASP A 191 -5.60 12.16 -1.05
CA ASP A 191 -6.56 12.66 -0.08
C ASP A 191 -6.37 12.07 1.33
N LEU A 192 -6.23 10.74 1.42
CA LEU A 192 -5.98 10.06 2.68
C LEU A 192 -4.59 10.40 3.25
N PHE A 193 -3.56 10.48 2.42
CA PHE A 193 -2.22 10.86 2.86
C PHE A 193 -2.21 12.26 3.47
N GLU A 194 -2.84 13.21 2.79
CA GLU A 194 -2.93 14.60 3.25
C GLU A 194 -3.70 14.72 4.57
N GLN A 195 -4.78 13.94 4.72
CA GLN A 195 -5.56 13.89 5.95
C GLN A 195 -4.77 13.30 7.12
N VAL A 196 -4.11 12.16 6.89
CA VAL A 196 -3.44 11.38 7.96
C VAL A 196 -2.16 12.07 8.42
N PHE A 197 -1.37 12.61 7.49
CA PHE A 197 -0.06 13.22 7.80
C PHE A 197 -0.11 14.75 7.94
N ASN A 198 -1.28 15.36 7.70
CA ASN A 198 -1.47 16.81 7.71
C ASN A 198 -0.44 17.54 6.84
N ARG A 199 -0.17 17.01 5.64
CA ARG A 199 0.80 17.55 4.68
C ARG A 199 0.29 17.37 3.25
N LYS A 200 0.46 18.40 2.42
CA LYS A 200 0.16 18.33 1.00
C LYS A 200 1.20 17.48 0.27
N LEU A 201 0.75 16.57 -0.60
CA LEU A 201 1.62 15.78 -1.47
C LEU A 201 1.88 16.53 -2.78
N LYS A 202 3.16 16.66 -3.16
CA LYS A 202 3.60 17.13 -4.47
C LYS A 202 4.43 16.05 -5.15
N LEU A 203 4.13 15.77 -6.41
CA LEU A 203 4.94 14.87 -7.25
C LEU A 203 5.88 15.68 -8.14
N THR A 204 7.08 15.18 -8.34
CA THR A 204 8.05 15.66 -9.33
C THR A 204 8.66 14.44 -10.04
N TRP A 205 9.07 14.64 -11.29
CA TRP A 205 9.46 13.56 -12.19
C TRP A 205 10.88 13.78 -12.66
N LYS A 206 11.68 12.72 -12.63
CA LYS A 206 13.05 12.69 -13.16
C LYS A 206 13.16 11.52 -14.13
N LEU A 207 13.34 11.80 -15.41
CA LEU A 207 13.63 10.75 -16.39
C LEU A 207 15.01 10.16 -16.07
N VAL A 208 15.08 8.84 -15.99
CA VAL A 208 16.33 8.09 -15.85
C VAL A 208 16.59 7.36 -17.16
N ALA A 209 17.85 7.41 -17.58
CA ALA A 209 18.30 6.77 -18.81
C ALA A 209 18.50 5.27 -18.55
#